data_48d6dc4df35841a126400ef9749b14da
#
_entry.id   48d6dc4df35841a126400ef9749b14da
#
_cell.length_a   1.000
_cell.length_b   1.000
_cell.length_c   1.000
_cell.angle_alpha   90.00
_cell.angle_beta   90.00
_cell.angle_gamma   90.00
#
_symmetry.space_group_name_H-M   'P 1'
#
loop_
_entity.id
_entity.type
_entity.pdbx_description
1 polymer ?
#
loop_
_entity_poly.entity_id
_entity_poly.type
_entity_poly.pdbx_seq_one_letter_code
_entity_poly.pdbx_strand_id
1 'polypeptide(L)'
;MLRLDPGEGRIATTRSFEVWEGGGEYNVARGLKRCFGMDAAVVTALADNAVGRLVQDLIYQGGVDQSHLKWVKFDGVGRTVRNGLNFTERGFGVRAAAGCSDRGHTAISQLKPGDIDWEKIFGAEGARWFHTGGIFCALSETTPLVAREAMEVARKHGAVISYDLNYRESLWKSIGGQAKAVAVNRGLAPLVDVMIGNEED
;
A
#
# COMPACT_ATOMS: atom_id res chain seq x y z
N MET A 1 1.59 -6.14 1.88
CA MET A 1 0.70 -7.33 1.90
C MET A 1 1.33 -8.51 1.19
N LEU A 2 0.87 -9.73 1.44
CA LEU A 2 1.26 -10.89 0.65
C LEU A 2 0.42 -10.99 -0.61
N ARG A 3 1.07 -11.28 -1.73
CA ARG A 3 0.46 -11.74 -2.97
C ARG A 3 0.63 -13.25 -3.06
N LEU A 4 -0.48 -13.94 -3.31
CA LEU A 4 -0.57 -15.39 -3.42
C LEU A 4 -0.93 -15.74 -4.87
N ASP A 5 -0.01 -16.37 -5.56
CA ASP A 5 -0.10 -16.68 -6.99
C ASP A 5 -0.23 -18.20 -7.18
N PRO A 6 -1.32 -18.72 -7.77
CA PRO A 6 -1.51 -20.14 -8.01
C PRO A 6 -0.74 -20.65 -9.25
N GLY A 7 0.13 -19.85 -9.85
CA GLY A 7 0.79 -20.16 -11.12
C GLY A 7 -0.19 -20.19 -12.28
N GLU A 8 -0.20 -21.28 -13.04
CA GLU A 8 -1.14 -21.48 -14.15
C GLU A 8 -2.53 -21.97 -13.70
N GLY A 9 -2.64 -22.35 -12.41
CA GLY A 9 -3.88 -22.83 -11.81
C GLY A 9 -4.91 -21.74 -11.53
N ARG A 10 -5.98 -22.13 -10.85
CA ARG A 10 -7.01 -21.22 -10.34
C ARG A 10 -6.97 -21.18 -8.83
N ILE A 11 -7.29 -20.02 -8.25
CA ILE A 11 -7.40 -19.86 -6.79
C ILE A 11 -8.31 -20.94 -6.19
N ALA A 12 -9.46 -21.17 -6.80
CA ALA A 12 -10.49 -22.09 -6.30
C ALA A 12 -10.09 -23.57 -6.28
N THR A 13 -9.07 -23.97 -7.04
CA THR A 13 -8.70 -25.40 -7.20
C THR A 13 -7.25 -25.71 -6.87
N THR A 14 -6.42 -24.67 -6.62
CA THR A 14 -5.02 -24.89 -6.28
C THR A 14 -4.85 -25.43 -4.86
N ARG A 15 -3.75 -26.13 -4.63
CA ARG A 15 -3.30 -26.59 -3.30
C ARG A 15 -1.97 -25.95 -2.89
N SER A 16 -1.43 -25.09 -3.74
CA SER A 16 -0.17 -24.39 -3.49
C SER A 16 -0.21 -23.00 -4.09
N PHE A 17 0.53 -22.08 -3.49
CA PHE A 17 0.72 -20.72 -3.99
C PHE A 17 2.19 -20.35 -3.90
N GLU A 18 2.69 -19.67 -4.91
CA GLU A 18 3.90 -18.87 -4.79
C GLU A 18 3.56 -17.60 -4.00
N VAL A 19 4.43 -17.25 -3.07
CA VAL A 19 4.20 -16.13 -2.16
C VAL A 19 5.17 -15.00 -2.47
N TRP A 20 4.62 -13.82 -2.70
CA TRP A 20 5.34 -12.60 -3.03
C TRP A 20 4.89 -11.46 -2.13
N GLU A 21 5.75 -10.49 -1.94
CA GLU A 21 5.35 -9.20 -1.40
C GLU A 21 4.64 -8.37 -2.47
N GLY A 22 3.75 -7.46 -2.06
CA GLY A 22 3.03 -6.61 -3.00
C GLY A 22 2.37 -5.40 -2.33
N GLY A 23 1.96 -4.50 -3.18
CA GLY A 23 1.34 -3.21 -2.88
C GLY A 23 1.78 -2.21 -3.93
N GLY A 24 0.88 -1.33 -4.39
CA GLY A 24 1.19 -0.36 -5.44
C GLY A 24 2.44 0.45 -5.10
N GLU A 25 2.42 1.10 -3.96
CA GLU A 25 3.51 1.95 -3.46
C GLU A 25 4.80 1.14 -3.22
N TYR A 26 4.68 -0.06 -2.67
CA TYR A 26 5.85 -0.92 -2.48
C TYR A 26 6.45 -1.37 -3.81
N ASN A 27 5.63 -1.70 -4.81
CA ASN A 27 6.13 -2.08 -6.13
C ASN A 27 6.95 -0.95 -6.77
N VAL A 28 6.53 0.31 -6.58
CA VAL A 28 7.30 1.48 -7.02
C VAL A 28 8.64 1.57 -6.28
N ALA A 29 8.63 1.49 -4.94
CA ALA A 29 9.85 1.53 -4.13
C ALA A 29 10.84 0.42 -4.51
N ARG A 30 10.35 -0.82 -4.67
CA ARG A 30 11.15 -1.97 -5.10
C ARG A 30 11.72 -1.78 -6.51
N GLY A 31 10.90 -1.27 -7.43
CA GLY A 31 11.34 -0.95 -8.80
C GLY A 31 12.45 0.09 -8.81
N LEU A 32 12.30 1.17 -8.07
CA LEU A 32 13.31 2.21 -7.92
C LEU A 32 14.62 1.64 -7.36
N LYS A 33 14.54 0.80 -6.33
CA LYS A 33 15.72 0.17 -5.74
C LYS A 33 16.40 -0.82 -6.69
N ARG A 34 15.62 -1.75 -7.25
CA ARG A 34 16.18 -2.89 -8.01
C ARG A 34 16.57 -2.54 -9.44
N CYS A 35 15.83 -1.65 -10.10
CA CYS A 35 16.07 -1.31 -11.50
C CYS A 35 16.94 -0.06 -11.66
N PHE A 36 16.89 0.86 -10.71
CA PHE A 36 17.57 2.16 -10.83
C PHE A 36 18.64 2.41 -9.74
N GLY A 37 18.76 1.50 -8.76
CA GLY A 37 19.75 1.62 -7.68
C GLY A 37 19.46 2.79 -6.71
N MET A 38 18.26 3.35 -6.74
CA MET A 38 17.89 4.47 -5.87
C MET A 38 17.67 4.01 -4.43
N ASP A 39 17.94 4.88 -3.48
CA ASP A 39 17.56 4.64 -2.10
C ASP A 39 16.06 4.86 -1.93
N ALA A 40 15.39 3.80 -1.49
CA ALA A 40 13.96 3.76 -1.33
C ALA A 40 13.58 3.08 0.00
N ALA A 41 12.61 3.68 0.70
CA ALA A 41 12.04 3.14 1.93
C ALA A 41 10.55 2.89 1.76
N VAL A 42 9.98 2.03 2.60
CA VAL A 42 8.54 1.84 2.71
C VAL A 42 8.05 2.23 4.11
N VAL A 43 6.98 3.02 4.14
CA VAL A 43 6.23 3.32 5.35
C VAL A 43 4.99 2.46 5.36
N THR A 44 4.86 1.56 6.32
CA THR A 44 3.68 0.67 6.43
C THR A 44 3.52 0.15 7.85
N ALA A 45 2.39 -0.52 8.10
CA ALA A 45 2.15 -1.21 9.37
C ALA A 45 1.89 -2.70 9.12
N LEU A 46 2.43 -3.53 10.00
CA LEU A 46 2.27 -4.99 9.97
C LEU A 46 1.78 -5.51 11.32
N ALA A 47 0.92 -6.52 11.29
CA ALA A 47 0.56 -7.28 12.49
C ALA A 47 1.76 -8.14 12.91
N ASP A 48 2.10 -8.09 14.21
CA ASP A 48 3.27 -8.79 14.78
C ASP A 48 2.99 -10.28 14.95
N ASN A 49 3.10 -11.01 13.87
CA ASN A 49 2.94 -12.46 13.78
C ASN A 49 3.85 -13.05 12.69
N ALA A 50 3.86 -14.36 12.52
CA ALA A 50 4.69 -15.04 11.53
C ALA A 50 4.44 -14.56 10.09
N VAL A 51 3.19 -14.21 9.73
CA VAL A 51 2.85 -13.67 8.41
C VAL A 51 3.45 -12.27 8.23
N GLY A 52 3.39 -11.41 9.25
CA GLY A 52 4.04 -10.10 9.22
C GLY A 52 5.57 -10.20 9.08
N ARG A 53 6.19 -11.18 9.76
CA ARG A 53 7.63 -11.44 9.62
C ARG A 53 8.00 -11.94 8.23
N LEU A 54 7.16 -12.76 7.60
CA LEU A 54 7.35 -13.16 6.20
C LEU A 54 7.27 -11.95 5.26
N VAL A 55 6.29 -11.05 5.44
CA VAL A 55 6.21 -9.81 4.64
C VAL A 55 7.48 -8.97 4.82
N GLN A 56 7.95 -8.83 6.06
CA GLN A 56 9.18 -8.10 6.37
C GLN A 56 10.39 -8.69 5.64
N ASP A 57 10.56 -10.02 5.70
CA ASP A 57 11.68 -10.70 5.04
C ASP A 57 11.64 -10.53 3.52
N LEU A 58 10.47 -10.67 2.89
CA LEU A 58 10.30 -10.45 1.47
C LEU A 58 10.63 -8.99 1.06
N ILE A 59 10.22 -7.99 1.85
CA ILE A 59 10.60 -6.59 1.63
C ILE A 59 12.13 -6.43 1.73
N TYR A 60 12.76 -7.08 2.73
CA TYR A 60 14.21 -7.08 2.88
C TYR A 60 14.92 -7.64 1.65
N GLN A 61 14.44 -8.76 1.11
CA GLN A 61 14.94 -9.35 -0.14
C GLN A 61 14.78 -8.40 -1.34
N GLY A 62 13.74 -7.55 -1.34
CA GLY A 62 13.54 -6.48 -2.31
C GLY A 62 14.56 -5.34 -2.21
N GLY A 63 15.31 -5.27 -1.11
CA GLY A 63 16.33 -4.23 -0.86
C GLY A 63 15.77 -2.87 -0.45
N VAL A 64 14.47 -2.81 -0.13
CA VAL A 64 13.80 -1.57 0.32
C VAL A 64 14.01 -1.38 1.81
N ASP A 65 14.34 -0.17 2.23
CA ASP A 65 14.52 0.17 3.65
C ASP A 65 13.21 0.01 4.42
N GLN A 66 13.29 -0.60 5.58
CA GLN A 66 12.18 -0.99 6.45
C GLN A 66 12.18 -0.26 7.80
N SER A 67 13.03 0.74 7.98
CA SER A 67 13.19 1.44 9.27
C SER A 67 11.89 2.12 9.76
N HIS A 68 10.93 2.34 8.84
CA HIS A 68 9.63 2.95 9.09
C HIS A 68 8.46 1.96 9.17
N LEU A 69 8.74 0.68 9.45
CA LEU A 69 7.69 -0.30 9.72
C LEU A 69 7.10 -0.13 11.13
N LYS A 70 5.78 0.07 11.20
CA LYS A 70 5.05 0.07 12.46
C LYS A 70 4.52 -1.35 12.76
N TRP A 71 4.91 -1.91 13.89
CA TRP A 71 4.39 -3.19 14.36
C TRP A 71 3.16 -2.99 15.22
N VAL A 72 2.09 -3.70 14.90
CA VAL A 72 0.84 -3.69 15.65
C VAL A 72 0.67 -5.02 16.36
N LYS A 73 0.42 -4.98 17.67
CA LYS A 73 0.26 -6.19 18.49
C LYS A 73 -0.86 -7.07 17.95
N PHE A 74 -0.55 -8.33 17.67
CA PHE A 74 -1.49 -9.32 17.19
C PHE A 74 -2.30 -9.92 18.34
N ASP A 75 -3.58 -10.15 18.14
CA ASP A 75 -4.52 -10.67 19.15
C ASP A 75 -4.58 -12.21 19.22
N GLY A 76 -3.72 -12.90 18.47
CA GLY A 76 -3.65 -14.36 18.39
C GLY A 76 -4.60 -15.01 17.38
N VAL A 77 -5.64 -14.30 16.91
CA VAL A 77 -6.67 -14.86 16.00
C VAL A 77 -7.04 -13.96 14.82
N GLY A 78 -6.56 -12.70 14.80
CA GLY A 78 -6.82 -11.77 13.71
C GLY A 78 -8.21 -11.11 13.72
N ARG A 79 -8.86 -10.99 14.87
CA ARG A 79 -10.12 -10.26 15.01
C ARG A 79 -9.92 -8.76 14.93
N THR A 80 -8.82 -8.26 15.51
CA THR A 80 -8.54 -6.84 15.61
C THR A 80 -7.56 -6.37 14.57
N VAL A 81 -6.55 -7.17 14.24
CA VAL A 81 -5.52 -6.81 13.28
C VAL A 81 -5.03 -8.02 12.48
N ARG A 82 -4.82 -7.82 11.18
CA ARG A 82 -4.29 -8.82 10.24
C ARG A 82 -3.25 -8.21 9.29
N ASN A 83 -2.53 -9.06 8.59
CA ASN A 83 -1.75 -8.67 7.41
C ASN A 83 -2.60 -8.89 6.15
N GLY A 84 -2.56 -7.96 5.21
CA GLY A 84 -3.37 -8.03 4.00
C GLY A 84 -2.92 -9.16 3.06
N LEU A 85 -3.88 -9.82 2.44
CA LEU A 85 -3.66 -10.86 1.45
C LEU A 85 -4.26 -10.42 0.10
N ASN A 86 -3.64 -10.86 -0.98
CA ASN A 86 -4.16 -10.68 -2.33
C ASN A 86 -3.86 -11.93 -3.15
N PHE A 87 -4.90 -12.66 -3.48
CA PHE A 87 -4.83 -13.81 -4.38
C PHE A 87 -4.97 -13.31 -5.81
N THR A 88 -4.07 -13.73 -6.71
CA THR A 88 -4.05 -13.21 -8.08
C THR A 88 -3.90 -14.35 -9.06
N GLU A 89 -4.94 -14.64 -9.84
CA GLU A 89 -4.85 -15.51 -11.00
C GLU A 89 -4.27 -14.75 -12.19
N ARG A 90 -3.33 -15.35 -12.87
CA ARG A 90 -2.82 -14.82 -14.14
C ARG A 90 -3.87 -15.01 -15.24
N GLY A 91 -3.96 -14.04 -16.17
CA GLY A 91 -4.68 -14.22 -17.41
C GLY A 91 -4.01 -15.31 -18.26
N PHE A 92 -4.79 -16.16 -18.91
CA PHE A 92 -4.27 -17.24 -19.74
C PHE A 92 -5.19 -17.50 -20.94
N GLY A 93 -4.72 -17.23 -22.16
CA GLY A 93 -5.54 -17.32 -23.37
C GLY A 93 -6.77 -16.41 -23.28
N VAL A 94 -7.95 -17.01 -23.42
CA VAL A 94 -9.24 -16.27 -23.31
C VAL A 94 -9.67 -16.00 -21.87
N ARG A 95 -8.96 -16.55 -20.89
CA ARG A 95 -9.24 -16.33 -19.47
C ARG A 95 -8.61 -15.01 -19.01
N ALA A 96 -9.44 -14.08 -18.59
CA ALA A 96 -8.95 -12.85 -17.96
C ALA A 96 -8.23 -13.15 -16.63
N ALA A 97 -7.33 -12.24 -16.24
CA ALA A 97 -6.77 -12.24 -14.89
C ALA A 97 -7.88 -11.99 -13.85
N ALA A 98 -7.78 -12.65 -12.71
CA ALA A 98 -8.74 -12.48 -11.62
C ALA A 98 -8.00 -12.24 -10.30
N GLY A 99 -8.60 -11.46 -9.41
CA GLY A 99 -8.04 -11.15 -8.12
C GLY A 99 -9.07 -11.29 -7.01
N CYS A 100 -8.61 -11.75 -5.84
CA CYS A 100 -9.38 -11.76 -4.60
C CYS A 100 -8.52 -11.15 -3.50
N SER A 101 -8.94 -10.01 -2.97
CA SER A 101 -8.21 -9.30 -1.92
C SER A 101 -8.89 -9.47 -0.57
N ASP A 102 -8.12 -9.77 0.48
CA ASP A 102 -8.53 -9.70 1.87
C ASP A 102 -7.77 -8.56 2.56
N ARG A 103 -8.44 -7.42 2.70
CA ARG A 103 -7.86 -6.17 3.23
C ARG A 103 -8.54 -5.67 4.51
N GLY A 104 -9.51 -6.41 5.02
CA GLY A 104 -10.24 -6.04 6.23
C GLY A 104 -9.36 -6.12 7.47
N HIS A 105 -9.47 -5.15 8.38
CA HIS A 105 -8.73 -5.08 9.65
C HIS A 105 -7.20 -5.18 9.51
N THR A 106 -6.63 -4.78 8.39
CA THR A 106 -5.17 -4.81 8.22
C THR A 106 -4.52 -3.75 9.10
N ALA A 107 -3.28 -4.02 9.54
CA ALA A 107 -2.53 -3.07 10.37
C ALA A 107 -2.39 -1.71 9.65
N ILE A 108 -2.11 -1.73 8.35
CA ILE A 108 -1.98 -0.51 7.54
C ILE A 108 -3.30 0.29 7.44
N SER A 109 -4.46 -0.37 7.42
CA SER A 109 -5.76 0.30 7.35
C SER A 109 -6.15 0.98 8.67
N GLN A 110 -5.43 0.70 9.75
CA GLN A 110 -5.69 1.25 11.08
C GLN A 110 -4.76 2.41 11.45
N LEU A 111 -3.88 2.82 10.56
CA LEU A 111 -3.04 3.99 10.78
C LEU A 111 -3.89 5.25 10.98
N LYS A 112 -3.43 6.10 11.87
CA LYS A 112 -4.03 7.39 12.21
C LYS A 112 -3.00 8.50 12.10
N PRO A 113 -3.39 9.75 11.89
CA PRO A 113 -2.49 10.88 12.02
C PRO A 113 -1.72 10.84 13.35
N GLY A 114 -0.44 11.15 13.29
CA GLY A 114 0.49 11.06 14.42
C GLY A 114 1.12 9.69 14.65
N ASP A 115 0.72 8.66 13.92
CA ASP A 115 1.29 7.30 14.05
C ASP A 115 2.69 7.15 13.44
N ILE A 116 3.04 8.02 12.50
CA ILE A 116 4.31 8.02 11.76
C ILE A 116 5.01 9.36 12.00
N ASP A 117 6.30 9.33 12.27
CA ASP A 117 7.15 10.52 12.41
C ASP A 117 7.61 11.02 11.03
N TRP A 118 6.71 11.76 10.35
CA TRP A 118 7.00 12.34 9.05
C TRP A 118 8.09 13.41 9.08
N GLU A 119 8.22 14.14 10.20
CA GLU A 119 9.31 15.13 10.38
C GLU A 119 10.69 14.45 10.41
N LYS A 120 10.78 13.26 10.98
CA LYS A 120 12.00 12.45 10.90
C LYS A 120 12.30 12.06 9.44
N ILE A 121 11.32 11.57 8.69
CA ILE A 121 11.50 11.09 7.31
C ILE A 121 11.90 12.22 6.37
N PHE A 122 11.14 13.31 6.35
CA PHE A 122 11.36 14.39 5.38
C PHE A 122 12.37 15.44 5.87
N GLY A 123 12.40 15.71 7.19
CA GLY A 123 13.28 16.72 7.79
C GLY A 123 14.66 16.15 8.13
N ALA A 124 14.73 15.13 8.99
CA ALA A 124 16.01 14.63 9.48
C ALA A 124 16.71 13.70 8.50
N GLU A 125 15.99 12.78 7.86
CA GLU A 125 16.54 11.82 6.90
C GLU A 125 16.58 12.39 5.47
N GLY A 126 15.83 13.45 5.19
CA GLY A 126 15.90 14.20 3.95
C GLY A 126 15.29 13.48 2.75
N ALA A 127 14.20 12.72 2.93
CA ALA A 127 13.49 12.11 1.82
C ALA A 127 12.98 13.18 0.85
N ARG A 128 13.30 13.03 -0.45
CA ARG A 128 13.02 14.03 -1.49
C ARG A 128 11.81 13.71 -2.37
N TRP A 129 11.27 12.51 -2.25
CA TRP A 129 10.11 12.08 -3.02
C TRP A 129 9.18 11.25 -2.14
N PHE A 130 7.92 11.61 -2.12
CA PHE A 130 6.86 10.86 -1.47
C PHE A 130 5.90 10.30 -2.53
N HIS A 131 5.61 9.00 -2.46
CA HIS A 131 4.64 8.34 -3.34
C HIS A 131 3.57 7.62 -2.54
N THR A 132 2.31 7.89 -2.85
CA THR A 132 1.15 7.18 -2.29
C THR A 132 0.02 7.12 -3.32
N GLY A 133 -1.13 6.57 -2.96
CA GLY A 133 -2.22 6.46 -3.94
C GLY A 133 -3.60 6.18 -3.36
N GLY A 134 -4.57 6.13 -4.26
CA GLY A 134 -5.98 5.96 -3.96
C GLY A 134 -6.32 4.64 -3.28
N ILE A 135 -5.53 3.59 -3.50
CA ILE A 135 -5.74 2.32 -2.78
C ILE A 135 -5.50 2.50 -1.28
N PHE A 136 -4.40 3.16 -0.88
CA PHE A 136 -4.16 3.45 0.53
C PHE A 136 -5.28 4.31 1.11
N CYS A 137 -5.66 5.37 0.41
CA CYS A 137 -6.74 6.27 0.85
C CYS A 137 -8.13 5.60 0.95
N ALA A 138 -8.32 4.45 0.30
CA ALA A 138 -9.57 3.70 0.33
C ALA A 138 -9.64 2.63 1.43
N LEU A 139 -8.57 2.44 2.22
CA LEU A 139 -8.52 1.35 3.21
C LEU A 139 -9.37 1.61 4.45
N SER A 140 -9.54 2.87 4.86
CA SER A 140 -10.34 3.26 6.02
C SER A 140 -10.66 4.77 6.00
N GLU A 141 -11.45 5.24 6.95
CA GLU A 141 -11.74 6.67 7.14
C GLU A 141 -10.50 7.48 7.59
N THR A 142 -9.51 6.84 8.19
CA THR A 142 -8.32 7.53 8.71
C THR A 142 -7.16 7.59 7.71
N THR A 143 -7.06 6.63 6.78
CA THR A 143 -5.93 6.57 5.84
C THR A 143 -5.80 7.78 4.91
N PRO A 144 -6.88 8.44 4.42
CA PRO A 144 -6.74 9.69 3.68
C PRO A 144 -6.17 10.84 4.54
N LEU A 145 -6.45 10.83 5.83
CA LEU A 145 -5.93 11.83 6.77
C LEU A 145 -4.43 11.63 7.01
N VAL A 146 -3.99 10.37 7.11
CA VAL A 146 -2.55 10.02 7.19
C VAL A 146 -1.82 10.42 5.91
N ALA A 147 -2.43 10.16 4.74
CA ALA A 147 -1.85 10.58 3.46
C ALA A 147 -1.70 12.10 3.38
N ARG A 148 -2.72 12.86 3.81
CA ARG A 148 -2.67 14.32 3.89
C ARG A 148 -1.56 14.81 4.80
N GLU A 149 -1.48 14.30 6.02
CA GLU A 149 -0.43 14.63 6.99
C GLU A 149 0.97 14.42 6.38
N ALA A 150 1.19 13.25 5.75
CA ALA A 150 2.45 12.95 5.08
C ALA A 150 2.78 13.96 3.96
N MET A 151 1.78 14.28 3.11
CA MET A 151 1.94 15.23 2.01
C MET A 151 2.25 16.65 2.53
N GLU A 152 1.56 17.11 3.57
CA GLU A 152 1.78 18.43 4.16
C GLU A 152 3.21 18.57 4.73
N VAL A 153 3.70 17.54 5.43
CA VAL A 153 5.07 17.53 5.94
C VAL A 153 6.09 17.39 4.82
N ALA A 154 5.86 16.50 3.84
CA ALA A 154 6.71 16.36 2.67
C ALA A 154 6.88 17.70 1.93
N ARG A 155 5.77 18.42 1.69
CA ARG A 155 5.78 19.73 1.04
C ARG A 155 6.52 20.79 1.84
N LYS A 156 6.35 20.81 3.16
CA LYS A 156 7.09 21.71 4.06
C LYS A 156 8.61 21.56 3.91
N HIS A 157 9.08 20.33 3.64
CA HIS A 157 10.49 20.01 3.43
C HIS A 157 10.93 20.00 1.95
N GLY A 158 10.06 20.41 1.03
CA GLY A 158 10.38 20.53 -0.40
C GLY A 158 10.49 19.20 -1.14
N ALA A 159 9.93 18.12 -0.59
CA ALA A 159 9.85 16.85 -1.29
C ALA A 159 8.79 16.89 -2.40
N VAL A 160 9.08 16.21 -3.51
CA VAL A 160 8.11 16.00 -4.61
C VAL A 160 7.07 14.98 -4.17
N ILE A 161 5.80 15.25 -4.44
CA ILE A 161 4.68 14.41 -4.06
C ILE A 161 4.05 13.81 -5.31
N SER A 162 4.09 12.48 -5.45
CA SER A 162 3.39 11.76 -6.50
C SER A 162 2.21 10.94 -5.94
N TYR A 163 1.11 10.94 -6.69
CA TYR A 163 -0.12 10.26 -6.31
C TYR A 163 -0.67 9.43 -7.47
N ASP A 164 -0.86 8.14 -7.25
CA ASP A 164 -1.49 7.22 -8.19
C ASP A 164 -2.99 7.09 -7.84
N LEU A 165 -3.86 7.55 -8.72
CA LEU A 165 -5.31 7.52 -8.52
C LEU A 165 -5.80 6.09 -8.27
N ASN A 166 -5.38 5.16 -9.13
CA ASN A 166 -5.54 3.71 -8.96
C ASN A 166 -6.92 3.32 -8.39
N TYR A 167 -7.98 3.81 -9.02
CA TYR A 167 -9.34 3.59 -8.56
C TYR A 167 -9.66 2.09 -8.53
N ARG A 168 -10.29 1.66 -7.44
CA ARG A 168 -10.78 0.29 -7.29
C ARG A 168 -12.19 0.32 -6.72
N GLU A 169 -13.18 0.10 -7.57
CA GLU A 169 -14.59 0.08 -7.18
C GLU A 169 -14.85 -0.80 -5.94
N SER A 170 -14.20 -1.97 -5.89
CA SER A 170 -14.34 -2.92 -4.78
C SER A 170 -13.94 -2.35 -3.41
N LEU A 171 -13.03 -1.38 -3.36
CA LEU A 171 -12.63 -0.71 -2.11
C LEU A 171 -13.60 0.42 -1.74
N TRP A 172 -14.04 1.20 -2.72
CA TRP A 172 -14.86 2.38 -2.48
C TRP A 172 -16.35 2.07 -2.32
N LYS A 173 -16.86 1.00 -2.96
CA LYS A 173 -18.29 0.67 -3.02
C LYS A 173 -18.97 0.66 -1.65
N SER A 174 -18.34 0.09 -0.63
CA SER A 174 -18.89 -0.02 0.71
C SER A 174 -18.75 1.23 1.59
N ILE A 175 -17.97 2.22 1.14
CA ILE A 175 -17.64 3.43 1.94
C ILE A 175 -18.08 4.73 1.25
N GLY A 176 -18.98 4.66 0.28
CA GLY A 176 -19.53 5.84 -0.40
C GLY A 176 -19.27 5.90 -1.90
N GLY A 177 -18.69 4.85 -2.47
CA GLY A 177 -18.51 4.68 -3.92
C GLY A 177 -17.62 5.73 -4.58
N GLN A 178 -17.84 5.94 -5.87
CA GLN A 178 -17.07 6.88 -6.69
C GLN A 178 -17.15 8.32 -6.17
N ALA A 179 -18.30 8.75 -5.66
CA ALA A 179 -18.47 10.10 -5.11
C ALA A 179 -17.51 10.36 -3.93
N LYS A 180 -17.32 9.37 -3.05
CA LYS A 180 -16.37 9.45 -1.93
C LYS A 180 -14.93 9.46 -2.44
N ALA A 181 -14.60 8.62 -3.43
CA ALA A 181 -13.27 8.61 -4.06
C ALA A 181 -12.92 9.97 -4.65
N VAL A 182 -13.83 10.54 -5.44
CA VAL A 182 -13.68 11.89 -6.03
C VAL A 182 -13.48 12.95 -4.94
N ALA A 183 -14.27 12.92 -3.87
CA ALA A 183 -14.15 13.89 -2.79
C ALA A 183 -12.78 13.80 -2.09
N VAL A 184 -12.30 12.60 -1.79
CA VAL A 184 -10.99 12.36 -1.18
C VAL A 184 -9.87 12.84 -2.11
N ASN A 185 -9.88 12.40 -3.37
CA ASN A 185 -8.85 12.74 -4.35
C ASN A 185 -8.79 14.25 -4.62
N ARG A 186 -9.95 14.93 -4.79
CA ARG A 186 -10.01 16.39 -4.89
C ARG A 186 -9.44 17.11 -3.68
N GLY A 187 -9.66 16.55 -2.49
CA GLY A 187 -9.10 17.11 -1.26
C GLY A 187 -7.57 17.00 -1.18
N LEU A 188 -6.97 15.98 -1.79
CA LEU A 188 -5.51 15.76 -1.78
C LEU A 188 -4.81 16.39 -2.98
N ALA A 189 -5.48 16.53 -4.12
CA ALA A 189 -4.90 17.03 -5.38
C ALA A 189 -4.10 18.33 -5.25
N PRO A 190 -4.50 19.35 -4.45
CA PRO A 190 -3.71 20.58 -4.29
C PRO A 190 -2.31 20.36 -3.68
N LEU A 191 -2.06 19.21 -3.05
CA LEU A 191 -0.79 18.85 -2.45
C LEU A 191 0.11 18.02 -3.38
N VAL A 192 -0.41 17.58 -4.53
CA VAL A 192 0.25 16.63 -5.44
C VAL A 192 0.98 17.39 -6.55
N ASP A 193 2.24 17.03 -6.79
CA ASP A 193 3.06 17.57 -7.88
C ASP A 193 2.96 16.71 -9.15
N VAL A 194 2.84 15.38 -8.97
CA VAL A 194 2.75 14.41 -10.09
C VAL A 194 1.55 13.50 -9.88
N MET A 195 0.54 13.64 -10.72
CA MET A 195 -0.64 12.76 -10.72
C MET A 195 -0.44 11.63 -11.73
N ILE A 196 -0.69 10.40 -11.30
CA ILE A 196 -0.62 9.19 -12.14
C ILE A 196 -2.03 8.59 -12.18
N GLY A 197 -2.46 8.17 -13.36
CA GLY A 197 -3.76 7.55 -13.57
C GLY A 197 -3.96 7.15 -15.02
N ASN A 198 -5.06 6.49 -15.28
CA ASN A 198 -5.51 6.13 -16.62
C ASN A 198 -6.96 6.62 -16.83
N GLU A 199 -7.54 6.31 -17.99
CA GLU A 199 -8.89 6.76 -18.37
C GLU A 199 -10.03 6.18 -17.51
N GLU A 200 -9.77 5.16 -16.71
CA GLU A 200 -10.76 4.55 -15.80
C GLU A 200 -10.74 5.19 -14.40
N ASP A 201 -9.70 5.94 -14.08
CA ASP A 201 -9.50 6.59 -12.79
C ASP A 201 -10.23 7.93 -12.74
#